data_d6a20e84777a854eea4158c1b8d68b7c
#
_entry.id   d6a20e84777a854eea4158c1b8d68b7c
#
_cell.length_a   1.000
_cell.length_b   1.000
_cell.length_c   1.000
_cell.angle_alpha   90.00
_cell.angle_beta   90.00
_cell.angle_gamma   90.00
#
_symmetry.space_group_name_H-M   'P 1'
#
loop_
_entity.id
_entity.type
_entity.pdbx_description
1 polymer ?
#
loop_
_entity_poly.entity_id
_entity_poly.type
_entity_poly.pdbx_seq_one_letter_code
_entity_poly.pdbx_strand_id
1 'polypeptide(L)'
;MVMNAQTAPTQNGTSQWWPSKYGADDQAGALNEITPAKVLEAVRLVRQGRVYDLAHVLHQDIPAFPGRTFRQYLTTNYHQINRRHPDAGPEGLGSNSVNWIVEQLTATQQMGTHMDGLNHLQMGDRTYNGFLLADIVEDYGTCRLGIDTLPQVVTRGLLIDVAASRGGERLEPGDVITVADAEKALASTGHDVRPGDAVLFHTGWGGLWGADNDRYAVGEPGPGLALAQWLADHRVALTGCDTWSYGPYPAESHCEPFVVPQLLNVRHGVVVVENLRLEEAARNHVHEFLLIISHAKLRRATGAWVAPLAIV
;
A
#
# COMPACT_ATOMS: atom_id res chain seq x y z
N MET A 1 -22.84 46.24 -4.79
CA MET A 1 -22.37 45.90 -3.43
C MET A 1 -21.44 44.71 -3.59
N VAL A 2 -20.14 44.98 -3.68
CA VAL A 2 -19.12 43.96 -3.96
C VAL A 2 -18.77 43.32 -2.61
N MET A 3 -19.12 42.03 -2.42
CA MET A 3 -18.69 41.31 -1.23
C MET A 3 -17.19 40.99 -1.36
N ASN A 4 -16.40 41.55 -0.48
CA ASN A 4 -15.01 41.18 -0.27
C ASN A 4 -14.94 39.70 0.13
N ALA A 5 -14.23 38.91 -0.66
CA ALA A 5 -13.79 37.58 -0.25
C ALA A 5 -12.79 37.73 0.88
N GLN A 6 -13.23 37.50 2.10
CA GLN A 6 -12.34 37.36 3.25
C GLN A 6 -11.56 36.05 3.06
N THR A 7 -10.25 36.19 2.88
CA THR A 7 -9.30 35.09 2.99
C THR A 7 -9.44 34.43 4.35
N ALA A 8 -9.83 33.18 4.40
CA ALA A 8 -9.83 32.39 5.63
C ALA A 8 -8.43 32.38 6.24
N PRO A 9 -8.31 32.42 7.58
CA PRO A 9 -7.01 32.41 8.25
C PRO A 9 -6.34 31.07 7.97
N THR A 10 -5.10 31.11 7.50
CA THR A 10 -4.19 29.98 7.41
C THR A 10 -4.00 29.40 8.82
N GLN A 11 -4.62 28.26 9.07
CA GLN A 11 -4.36 27.48 10.28
C GLN A 11 -2.97 26.85 10.17
N ASN A 12 -2.17 27.10 11.20
CA ASN A 12 -0.91 26.46 11.57
C ASN A 12 0.15 26.32 10.45
N GLY A 13 1.24 27.06 10.62
CA GLY A 13 2.59 27.04 10.08
C GLY A 13 3.08 25.85 9.25
N THR A 14 2.26 25.28 8.37
CA THR A 14 2.68 24.22 7.44
C THR A 14 3.30 24.87 6.21
N SER A 15 4.63 24.71 6.06
CA SER A 15 5.31 25.12 4.83
C SER A 15 4.62 24.48 3.62
N GLN A 16 4.45 25.26 2.55
CA GLN A 16 3.92 24.77 1.28
C GLN A 16 4.75 23.58 0.79
N TRP A 17 4.09 22.45 0.40
CA TRP A 17 4.75 21.23 -0.06
C TRP A 17 4.68 21.02 -1.58
N TRP A 18 4.15 22.01 -2.29
CA TRP A 18 4.06 22.01 -3.75
C TRP A 18 4.68 23.28 -4.34
N PRO A 19 5.18 23.26 -5.60
CA PRO A 19 5.23 22.08 -6.45
C PRO A 19 6.18 21.03 -5.92
N SER A 20 5.97 19.75 -6.34
CA SER A 20 6.87 18.65 -6.02
C SER A 20 8.27 18.89 -6.55
N LYS A 21 9.28 18.35 -5.87
CA LYS A 21 10.68 18.35 -6.35
C LYS A 21 10.86 17.63 -7.70
N TYR A 22 9.89 16.82 -8.10
CA TYR A 22 9.88 16.11 -9.38
C TYR A 22 9.15 16.88 -10.49
N GLY A 23 8.61 18.05 -10.20
CA GLY A 23 7.93 18.94 -11.13
C GLY A 23 6.45 19.17 -10.80
N ALA A 24 5.90 20.27 -11.32
CA ALA A 24 4.53 20.69 -11.02
C ALA A 24 3.45 19.73 -11.56
N ASP A 25 3.75 18.98 -12.62
CA ASP A 25 2.85 18.00 -13.22
C ASP A 25 3.12 16.56 -12.76
N ASP A 26 4.05 16.35 -11.83
CA ASP A 26 4.41 15.03 -11.36
C ASP A 26 3.24 14.33 -10.67
N GLN A 27 3.06 13.06 -11.01
CA GLN A 27 2.02 12.18 -10.49
C GLN A 27 2.58 10.84 -9.96
N ALA A 28 3.91 10.66 -9.97
CA ALA A 28 4.58 9.42 -9.55
C ALA A 28 5.20 9.52 -8.15
N GLY A 29 5.37 10.74 -7.63
CA GLY A 29 5.91 10.96 -6.30
C GLY A 29 7.31 10.38 -6.11
N ALA A 30 7.54 9.78 -4.95
CA ALA A 30 8.82 9.19 -4.59
C ALA A 30 9.19 7.96 -5.44
N LEU A 31 8.26 7.37 -6.21
CA LEU A 31 8.60 6.31 -7.16
C LEU A 31 9.57 6.80 -8.26
N ASN A 32 9.69 8.11 -8.48
CA ASN A 32 10.73 8.70 -9.34
C ASN A 32 12.17 8.42 -8.85
N GLU A 33 12.35 8.02 -7.60
CA GLU A 33 13.65 7.61 -7.05
C GLU A 33 14.09 6.21 -7.55
N ILE A 34 13.17 5.43 -8.11
CA ILE A 34 13.47 4.11 -8.69
C ILE A 34 14.05 4.31 -10.09
N THR A 35 15.34 4.60 -10.14
CA THR A 35 16.07 4.76 -11.40
C THR A 35 16.41 3.41 -12.05
N PRO A 36 16.76 3.36 -13.36
CA PRO A 36 17.29 2.14 -13.98
C PRO A 36 18.50 1.54 -13.26
N ALA A 37 19.37 2.38 -12.70
CA ALA A 37 20.49 1.92 -11.90
C ALA A 37 20.04 1.23 -10.61
N LYS A 38 19.02 1.77 -9.96
CA LYS A 38 18.42 1.18 -8.75
C LYS A 38 17.78 -0.18 -9.03
N VAL A 39 17.08 -0.32 -10.16
CA VAL A 39 16.53 -1.61 -10.61
C VAL A 39 17.66 -2.62 -10.82
N LEU A 40 18.74 -2.25 -11.50
CA LEU A 40 19.88 -3.14 -11.72
C LEU A 40 20.62 -3.50 -10.42
N GLU A 41 20.68 -2.59 -9.45
CA GLU A 41 21.16 -2.88 -8.10
C GLU A 41 20.32 -3.95 -7.44
N ALA A 42 19.00 -3.77 -7.43
CA ALA A 42 18.05 -4.68 -6.81
C ALA A 42 18.07 -6.09 -7.43
N VAL A 43 18.13 -6.19 -8.75
CA VAL A 43 18.21 -7.49 -9.45
C VAL A 43 19.46 -8.29 -9.04
N ARG A 44 20.57 -7.62 -8.70
CA ARG A 44 21.80 -8.30 -8.24
C ARG A 44 21.70 -8.90 -6.84
N LEU A 45 20.63 -8.62 -6.10
CA LEU A 45 20.38 -9.21 -4.76
C LEU A 45 19.93 -10.66 -4.84
N VAL A 46 19.38 -11.07 -5.97
CA VAL A 46 18.91 -12.45 -6.16
C VAL A 46 20.11 -13.40 -6.21
N ARG A 47 20.22 -14.27 -5.19
CA ARG A 47 21.31 -15.24 -5.02
C ARG A 47 20.81 -16.67 -4.86
N GLN A 48 19.62 -16.85 -4.30
CA GLN A 48 19.05 -18.15 -3.94
C GLN A 48 17.91 -18.55 -4.88
N GLY A 49 17.27 -17.56 -5.55
CA GLY A 49 16.08 -17.79 -6.37
C GLY A 49 14.84 -18.16 -5.54
N ARG A 50 14.86 -17.91 -4.23
CA ARG A 50 13.70 -18.13 -3.36
C ARG A 50 12.76 -16.93 -3.43
N VAL A 51 11.46 -17.22 -3.60
CA VAL A 51 10.39 -16.23 -3.72
C VAL A 51 9.51 -16.27 -2.48
N TYR A 52 9.25 -15.12 -1.89
CA TYR A 52 8.28 -14.93 -0.82
C TYR A 52 7.10 -14.14 -1.35
N ASP A 53 5.90 -14.70 -1.19
CA ASP A 53 4.65 -14.04 -1.47
C ASP A 53 4.25 -13.19 -0.25
N LEU A 54 4.18 -11.89 -0.44
CA LEU A 54 3.89 -10.92 0.63
C LEU A 54 2.42 -10.46 0.63
N ALA A 55 1.52 -11.19 -0.03
CA ALA A 55 0.11 -10.85 -0.11
C ALA A 55 -0.76 -11.81 0.71
N HIS A 56 -1.84 -11.28 1.26
CA HIS A 56 -2.92 -12.07 1.84
C HIS A 56 -3.92 -12.50 0.77
N VAL A 57 -4.52 -13.68 0.95
CA VAL A 57 -5.62 -14.15 0.11
C VAL A 57 -6.86 -13.31 0.37
N LEU A 58 -7.49 -12.82 -0.70
CA LEU A 58 -8.70 -12.02 -0.63
C LEU A 58 -9.94 -12.91 -0.66
N HIS A 59 -10.86 -12.68 0.27
CA HIS A 59 -12.17 -13.33 0.32
C HIS A 59 -13.16 -12.47 1.12
N GLN A 60 -14.42 -12.85 1.14
CA GLN A 60 -15.48 -12.02 1.73
C GLN A 60 -15.37 -11.82 3.26
N ASP A 61 -14.65 -12.69 3.97
CA ASP A 61 -14.53 -12.68 5.43
C ASP A 61 -13.20 -12.10 5.92
N ILE A 62 -12.46 -11.39 5.07
CA ILE A 62 -11.22 -10.71 5.47
C ILE A 62 -11.51 -9.53 6.40
N PRO A 63 -10.60 -9.20 7.33
CA PRO A 63 -10.75 -8.02 8.15
C PRO A 63 -10.73 -6.76 7.28
N ALA A 64 -11.63 -5.83 7.57
CA ALA A 64 -11.75 -4.59 6.82
C ALA A 64 -12.37 -3.48 7.67
N PHE A 65 -12.10 -2.24 7.31
CA PHE A 65 -12.76 -1.08 7.87
C PHE A 65 -14.28 -1.17 7.71
N PRO A 66 -15.05 -0.65 8.68
CA PRO A 66 -16.51 -0.59 8.56
C PRO A 66 -16.95 0.06 7.24
N GLY A 67 -17.88 -0.59 6.54
CA GLY A 67 -18.41 -0.15 5.25
C GLY A 67 -17.61 -0.59 4.02
N ARG A 68 -16.40 -1.12 4.18
CA ARG A 68 -15.66 -1.78 3.09
C ARG A 68 -16.17 -3.20 2.90
N THR A 69 -16.29 -3.63 1.65
CA THR A 69 -16.86 -4.95 1.32
C THR A 69 -16.08 -5.64 0.21
N PHE A 70 -16.07 -6.96 0.26
CA PHE A 70 -15.59 -7.84 -0.80
C PHE A 70 -16.68 -8.85 -1.11
N ARG A 71 -17.14 -8.91 -2.36
CA ARG A 71 -18.16 -9.86 -2.80
C ARG A 71 -17.74 -10.45 -4.14
N GLN A 72 -17.65 -11.77 -4.17
CA GLN A 72 -17.35 -12.53 -5.38
C GLN A 72 -18.46 -13.55 -5.62
N TYR A 73 -18.93 -13.65 -6.84
CA TYR A 73 -19.96 -14.61 -7.23
C TYR A 73 -19.79 -15.03 -8.69
N LEU A 74 -20.23 -16.25 -9.00
CA LEU A 74 -20.16 -16.77 -10.36
C LEU A 74 -21.25 -16.14 -11.22
N THR A 75 -20.86 -15.54 -12.35
CA THR A 75 -21.77 -15.06 -13.39
C THR A 75 -21.97 -16.11 -14.48
N THR A 76 -21.01 -16.98 -14.66
CA THR A 76 -21.06 -18.06 -15.63
C THR A 76 -20.46 -19.33 -15.01
N ASN A 77 -21.20 -20.43 -15.11
CA ASN A 77 -20.71 -21.76 -14.80
C ASN A 77 -21.10 -22.74 -15.92
N TYR A 78 -20.58 -23.95 -15.91
CA TYR A 78 -20.78 -24.93 -16.98
C TYR A 78 -22.26 -25.25 -17.23
N HIS A 79 -23.12 -25.22 -16.22
CA HIS A 79 -24.55 -25.42 -16.39
C HIS A 79 -25.22 -24.27 -17.15
N GLN A 80 -24.74 -23.04 -16.99
CA GLN A 80 -25.29 -21.87 -17.65
C GLN A 80 -24.90 -21.82 -19.14
N ILE A 81 -23.68 -22.26 -19.48
CA ILE A 81 -23.22 -22.34 -20.86
C ILE A 81 -24.11 -23.29 -21.64
N ASN A 82 -24.33 -24.49 -21.10
CA ASN A 82 -25.17 -25.50 -21.72
C ASN A 82 -26.63 -25.09 -21.92
N ARG A 83 -27.11 -24.12 -21.13
CA ARG A 83 -28.51 -23.62 -21.20
C ARG A 83 -28.68 -22.38 -22.06
N ARG A 84 -27.66 -21.55 -22.20
CA ARG A 84 -27.78 -20.20 -22.78
C ARG A 84 -27.20 -20.08 -24.18
N HIS A 85 -26.27 -20.94 -24.55
CA HIS A 85 -25.66 -20.89 -25.86
C HIS A 85 -26.42 -21.79 -26.83
N PRO A 86 -26.92 -21.29 -27.97
CA PRO A 86 -27.73 -22.08 -28.89
C PRO A 86 -26.99 -23.27 -29.52
N ASP A 87 -25.66 -23.16 -29.62
CA ASP A 87 -24.80 -24.20 -30.19
C ASP A 87 -24.19 -25.13 -29.14
N ALA A 88 -24.59 -25.00 -27.84
CA ALA A 88 -24.10 -25.86 -26.77
C ALA A 88 -24.88 -27.16 -26.72
N GLY A 89 -24.16 -28.28 -26.79
CA GLY A 89 -24.68 -29.59 -26.47
C GLY A 89 -24.70 -29.85 -24.95
N PRO A 90 -25.14 -31.04 -24.50
CA PRO A 90 -25.23 -31.38 -23.08
C PRO A 90 -23.86 -31.35 -22.36
N GLU A 91 -22.76 -31.51 -23.07
CA GLU A 91 -21.41 -31.61 -22.55
C GLU A 91 -20.59 -30.30 -22.70
N GLY A 92 -21.09 -29.32 -23.45
CA GLY A 92 -20.39 -28.05 -23.67
C GLY A 92 -20.58 -27.48 -25.07
N LEU A 93 -19.81 -26.46 -25.41
CA LEU A 93 -19.85 -25.76 -26.68
C LEU A 93 -18.88 -26.39 -27.67
N GLY A 94 -19.38 -26.63 -28.91
CA GLY A 94 -18.59 -27.14 -30.02
C GLY A 94 -18.22 -28.62 -29.91
N SER A 95 -17.50 -29.14 -30.91
CA SER A 95 -17.08 -30.53 -30.95
C SER A 95 -16.01 -30.93 -29.92
N ASN A 96 -15.37 -29.92 -29.33
CA ASN A 96 -14.39 -30.04 -28.25
C ASN A 96 -15.01 -29.88 -26.86
N SER A 97 -16.33 -29.75 -26.76
CA SER A 97 -17.10 -29.65 -25.52
C SER A 97 -16.55 -28.63 -24.52
N VAL A 98 -16.16 -27.41 -24.99
CA VAL A 98 -15.56 -26.39 -24.16
C VAL A 98 -16.59 -25.79 -23.20
N ASN A 99 -16.18 -25.66 -21.92
CA ASN A 99 -16.88 -24.97 -20.86
C ASN A 99 -15.93 -24.01 -20.15
N TRP A 100 -16.48 -23.01 -19.43
CA TRP A 100 -15.70 -22.08 -18.62
C TRP A 100 -16.49 -21.60 -17.42
N ILE A 101 -15.79 -21.02 -16.46
CA ILE A 101 -16.34 -20.41 -15.26
C ILE A 101 -15.85 -18.95 -15.24
N VAL A 102 -16.75 -18.02 -14.95
CA VAL A 102 -16.44 -16.60 -14.81
C VAL A 102 -17.11 -16.06 -13.55
N GLU A 103 -16.35 -15.39 -12.75
CA GLU A 103 -16.81 -14.66 -11.57
C GLU A 103 -16.92 -13.16 -11.83
N GLN A 104 -17.74 -12.50 -11.04
CA GLN A 104 -17.80 -11.06 -10.90
C GLN A 104 -17.38 -10.67 -9.50
N LEU A 105 -16.66 -9.57 -9.41
CA LEU A 105 -16.15 -9.02 -8.18
C LEU A 105 -16.69 -7.62 -7.96
N THR A 106 -17.23 -7.37 -6.76
CA THR A 106 -17.57 -6.03 -6.27
C THR A 106 -16.90 -5.84 -4.93
N ALA A 107 -15.95 -4.90 -4.87
CA ALA A 107 -15.17 -4.71 -3.67
C ALA A 107 -14.57 -3.29 -3.55
N THR A 108 -14.19 -2.93 -2.33
CA THR A 108 -13.38 -1.75 -2.04
C THR A 108 -11.90 -2.08 -2.29
N GLN A 109 -11.15 -1.17 -2.91
CA GLN A 109 -9.73 -1.39 -3.22
C GLN A 109 -8.83 -1.38 -1.95
N GLN A 110 -9.16 -0.53 -0.98
CA GLN A 110 -8.39 -0.36 0.27
C GLN A 110 -8.78 -1.42 1.29
N MET A 111 -8.57 -2.69 0.96
CA MET A 111 -8.71 -3.83 1.88
C MET A 111 -7.86 -5.00 1.38
N GLY A 112 -7.42 -5.86 2.29
CA GLY A 112 -6.39 -6.84 1.97
C GLY A 112 -5.06 -6.16 1.61
N THR A 113 -4.13 -6.90 1.04
CA THR A 113 -2.85 -6.34 0.61
C THR A 113 -3.06 -5.40 -0.57
N HIS A 114 -2.85 -4.11 -0.35
CA HIS A 114 -3.10 -3.08 -1.35
C HIS A 114 -2.06 -1.96 -1.29
N MET A 115 -2.00 -1.19 -2.36
CA MET A 115 -1.17 -0.01 -2.50
C MET A 115 -2.06 1.21 -2.71
N ASP A 116 -1.82 2.27 -1.94
CA ASP A 116 -2.54 3.52 -2.07
C ASP A 116 -2.00 4.39 -3.21
N GLY A 117 -2.93 4.98 -3.97
CA GLY A 117 -2.60 6.02 -4.92
C GLY A 117 -2.33 7.38 -4.24
N LEU A 118 -1.67 8.28 -4.95
CA LEU A 118 -1.36 9.62 -4.42
C LEU A 118 -2.60 10.55 -4.36
N ASN A 119 -3.75 10.05 -4.77
CA ASN A 119 -5.07 10.67 -4.66
C ASN A 119 -5.91 10.12 -3.50
N HIS A 120 -5.39 9.10 -2.74
CA HIS A 120 -6.16 8.48 -1.67
C HIS A 120 -6.34 9.40 -0.46
N LEU A 121 -5.27 10.02 -0.01
CA LEU A 121 -5.28 10.91 1.15
C LEU A 121 -5.18 12.39 0.75
N GLN A 122 -5.71 13.26 1.61
CA GLN A 122 -5.72 14.70 1.41
C GLN A 122 -5.29 15.44 2.68
N MET A 123 -4.83 16.66 2.48
CA MET A 123 -4.58 17.63 3.55
C MET A 123 -5.40 18.89 3.26
N GLY A 124 -6.52 19.04 3.97
CA GLY A 124 -7.55 20.01 3.61
C GLY A 124 -8.19 19.65 2.26
N ASP A 125 -8.13 20.55 1.30
CA ASP A 125 -8.66 20.39 -0.05
C ASP A 125 -7.61 19.98 -1.10
N ARG A 126 -6.41 19.53 -0.65
CA ARG A 126 -5.27 19.23 -1.54
C ARG A 126 -4.75 17.80 -1.35
N THR A 127 -4.37 17.23 -2.46
CA THR A 127 -3.65 15.96 -2.55
C THR A 127 -2.15 16.22 -2.74
N TYR A 128 -1.40 15.12 -3.02
CA TYR A 128 -0.01 15.24 -3.43
C TYR A 128 0.19 16.28 -4.53
N ASN A 129 1.34 16.94 -4.50
CA ASN A 129 1.75 17.99 -5.45
C ASN A 129 0.78 19.20 -5.52
N GLY A 130 -0.10 19.34 -4.51
CA GLY A 130 -0.98 20.49 -4.36
C GLY A 130 -2.20 20.50 -5.28
N PHE A 131 -2.52 19.42 -5.99
CA PHE A 131 -3.74 19.35 -6.79
C PHE A 131 -4.98 19.53 -5.91
N LEU A 132 -5.89 20.40 -6.34
CA LEU A 132 -7.14 20.67 -5.64
C LEU A 132 -8.15 19.56 -5.91
N LEU A 133 -8.85 19.11 -4.88
CA LEU A 133 -9.92 18.12 -5.02
C LEU A 133 -11.01 18.59 -5.99
N ALA A 134 -11.37 19.86 -5.94
CA ALA A 134 -12.38 20.45 -6.84
C ALA A 134 -12.01 20.35 -8.32
N ASP A 135 -10.71 20.25 -8.63
CA ASP A 135 -10.23 20.20 -10.01
C ASP A 135 -10.03 18.75 -10.50
N ILE A 136 -9.88 17.79 -9.58
CA ILE A 136 -9.49 16.43 -9.98
C ILE A 136 -10.53 15.34 -9.68
N VAL A 137 -11.45 15.56 -8.74
CA VAL A 137 -12.47 14.57 -8.38
C VAL A 137 -13.60 14.55 -9.38
N GLU A 138 -13.96 13.37 -9.87
CA GLU A 138 -15.08 13.10 -10.75
C GLU A 138 -15.92 11.94 -10.21
N ASP A 139 -17.09 11.67 -10.79
CA ASP A 139 -18.07 10.67 -10.28
C ASP A 139 -17.51 9.24 -10.11
N TYR A 140 -16.43 8.89 -10.83
CA TYR A 140 -15.85 7.54 -10.84
C TYR A 140 -14.34 7.52 -10.61
N GLY A 141 -13.81 8.50 -9.89
CA GLY A 141 -12.41 8.60 -9.52
C GLY A 141 -11.83 9.98 -9.73
N THR A 142 -10.52 10.08 -9.88
CA THR A 142 -9.82 11.36 -10.07
C THR A 142 -9.16 11.44 -11.43
N CYS A 143 -9.22 12.59 -12.11
CA CYS A 143 -8.56 12.77 -13.40
C CYS A 143 -7.03 12.95 -13.29
N ARG A 144 -6.49 13.02 -12.07
CA ARG A 144 -5.07 13.09 -11.73
C ARG A 144 -4.74 12.13 -10.59
N LEU A 145 -3.50 11.71 -10.49
CA LEU A 145 -2.92 10.91 -9.39
C LEU A 145 -3.54 9.50 -9.22
N GLY A 146 -4.38 9.04 -10.16
CA GLY A 146 -4.94 7.70 -10.08
C GLY A 146 -3.84 6.63 -10.05
N ILE A 147 -4.14 5.49 -9.44
CA ILE A 147 -3.19 4.37 -9.33
C ILE A 147 -2.65 3.91 -10.71
N ASP A 148 -3.41 4.14 -11.76
CA ASP A 148 -3.03 3.83 -13.14
C ASP A 148 -1.88 4.70 -13.67
N THR A 149 -1.61 5.86 -13.05
CA THR A 149 -0.49 6.73 -13.41
C THR A 149 0.83 6.30 -12.77
N LEU A 150 0.79 5.53 -11.68
CA LEU A 150 1.99 5.07 -11.00
C LEU A 150 2.76 4.03 -11.83
N PRO A 151 4.09 4.09 -11.87
CA PRO A 151 4.90 3.03 -12.47
C PRO A 151 4.80 1.73 -11.65
N GLN A 152 5.08 0.59 -12.29
CA GLN A 152 5.30 -0.67 -11.59
C GLN A 152 6.59 -0.58 -10.78
N VAL A 153 6.64 -1.26 -9.63
CA VAL A 153 7.77 -1.18 -8.70
C VAL A 153 8.69 -2.37 -8.88
N VAL A 154 9.96 -2.08 -9.16
CA VAL A 154 11.05 -3.06 -9.11
C VAL A 154 12.22 -2.35 -8.43
N THR A 155 12.49 -2.69 -7.17
CA THR A 155 13.51 -1.99 -6.38
C THR A 155 14.11 -2.88 -5.31
N ARG A 156 15.12 -2.36 -4.60
CA ARG A 156 15.64 -2.97 -3.38
C ARG A 156 14.62 -2.83 -2.27
N GLY A 157 14.23 -3.95 -1.65
CA GLY A 157 13.41 -4.01 -0.46
C GLY A 157 14.24 -4.26 0.79
N LEU A 158 13.89 -3.58 1.88
CA LEU A 158 14.39 -3.83 3.23
C LEU A 158 13.23 -4.24 4.13
N LEU A 159 13.36 -5.35 4.86
CA LEU A 159 12.44 -5.76 5.92
C LEU A 159 13.06 -5.43 7.27
N ILE A 160 12.40 -4.54 7.99
CA ILE A 160 12.73 -4.15 9.35
C ILE A 160 11.82 -4.94 10.30
N ASP A 161 12.38 -5.97 10.94
CA ASP A 161 11.64 -6.78 11.91
C ASP A 161 11.68 -6.10 13.29
N VAL A 162 10.71 -5.22 13.53
CA VAL A 162 10.62 -4.46 14.79
C VAL A 162 10.18 -5.35 15.93
N ALA A 163 9.29 -6.31 15.69
CA ALA A 163 8.85 -7.25 16.73
C ALA A 163 10.04 -8.01 17.32
N ALA A 164 10.85 -8.64 16.48
CA ALA A 164 12.06 -9.34 16.94
C ALA A 164 13.10 -8.38 17.56
N SER A 165 13.29 -7.18 16.99
CA SER A 165 14.23 -6.18 17.53
C SER A 165 13.86 -5.71 18.94
N ARG A 166 12.57 -5.69 19.28
CA ARG A 166 12.06 -5.41 20.63
C ARG A 166 12.01 -6.65 21.53
N GLY A 167 12.40 -7.83 21.02
CA GLY A 167 12.46 -9.08 21.77
C GLY A 167 11.10 -9.76 21.95
N GLY A 168 10.12 -9.45 21.11
CA GLY A 168 8.78 -10.04 21.11
C GLY A 168 8.40 -10.66 19.78
N GLU A 169 7.23 -11.29 19.75
CA GLU A 169 6.66 -11.85 18.51
C GLU A 169 5.73 -10.84 17.83
N ARG A 170 5.19 -9.88 18.59
CA ARG A 170 4.19 -8.90 18.10
C ARG A 170 4.21 -7.65 18.96
N LEU A 171 3.95 -6.52 18.30
CA LEU A 171 3.66 -5.24 18.95
C LEU A 171 2.16 -5.15 19.29
N GLU A 172 1.77 -4.18 20.13
CA GLU A 172 0.37 -4.00 20.54
C GLU A 172 -0.22 -2.71 19.92
N PRO A 173 -1.58 -2.58 19.90
CA PRO A 173 -2.24 -1.40 19.37
C PRO A 173 -1.74 -0.10 20.00
N GLY A 174 -1.46 0.89 19.15
CA GLY A 174 -0.91 2.17 19.58
C GLY A 174 0.60 2.19 19.81
N ASP A 175 1.29 1.05 19.72
CA ASP A 175 2.75 1.00 19.77
C ASP A 175 3.35 1.76 18.59
N VAL A 176 4.15 2.79 18.91
CA VAL A 176 4.82 3.63 17.91
C VAL A 176 6.18 3.02 17.57
N ILE A 177 6.44 2.78 16.29
CA ILE A 177 7.78 2.45 15.79
C ILE A 177 8.55 3.75 15.62
N THR A 178 9.66 3.86 16.35
CA THR A 178 10.51 5.06 16.36
C THR A 178 11.66 4.96 15.35
N VAL A 179 12.32 6.09 15.08
CA VAL A 179 13.58 6.11 14.31
C VAL A 179 14.63 5.22 14.98
N ALA A 180 14.74 5.27 16.31
CA ALA A 180 15.70 4.44 17.04
C ALA A 180 15.42 2.93 16.90
N ASP A 181 14.16 2.50 16.80
CA ASP A 181 13.82 1.09 16.51
C ASP A 181 14.29 0.68 15.12
N ALA A 182 14.04 1.52 14.12
CA ALA A 182 14.46 1.25 12.75
C ALA A 182 15.99 1.21 12.62
N GLU A 183 16.69 2.18 13.19
CA GLU A 183 18.16 2.24 13.18
C GLU A 183 18.79 1.05 13.92
N LYS A 184 18.22 0.66 15.05
CA LYS A 184 18.67 -0.51 15.82
C LYS A 184 18.53 -1.80 15.01
N ALA A 185 17.38 -2.00 14.37
CA ALA A 185 17.14 -3.17 13.53
C ALA A 185 18.06 -3.19 12.29
N LEU A 186 18.23 -2.07 11.61
CA LEU A 186 19.16 -1.94 10.49
C LEU A 186 20.61 -2.20 10.88
N ALA A 187 21.07 -1.64 12.01
CA ALA A 187 22.42 -1.88 12.53
C ALA A 187 22.68 -3.36 12.83
N SER A 188 21.68 -4.10 13.32
CA SER A 188 21.81 -5.53 13.62
C SER A 188 22.01 -6.40 12.36
N THR A 189 21.56 -5.91 11.20
CA THR A 189 21.64 -6.62 9.91
C THR A 189 22.74 -6.06 8.99
N GLY A 190 23.36 -4.95 9.37
CA GLY A 190 24.40 -4.28 8.58
C GLY A 190 23.90 -3.59 7.32
N HIS A 191 22.57 -3.30 7.25
CA HIS A 191 21.98 -2.60 6.12
C HIS A 191 21.75 -1.12 6.42
N ASP A 192 21.67 -0.33 5.38
CA ASP A 192 21.36 1.11 5.37
C ASP A 192 20.23 1.40 4.39
N VAL A 193 19.43 2.41 4.68
CA VAL A 193 18.38 2.90 3.76
C VAL A 193 18.99 3.83 2.74
N ARG A 194 18.66 3.64 1.46
CA ARG A 194 19.17 4.40 0.31
C ARG A 194 18.03 4.96 -0.53
N PRO A 195 18.28 6.04 -1.26
CA PRO A 195 17.29 6.56 -2.20
C PRO A 195 16.73 5.50 -3.15
N GLY A 196 15.40 5.48 -3.29
CA GLY A 196 14.70 4.53 -4.13
C GLY A 196 14.43 3.16 -3.50
N ASP A 197 14.84 2.93 -2.24
CA ASP A 197 14.48 1.72 -1.52
C ASP A 197 12.99 1.65 -1.19
N ALA A 198 12.52 0.43 -1.01
CA ALA A 198 11.29 0.12 -0.30
C ALA A 198 11.62 -0.33 1.13
N VAL A 199 10.95 0.24 2.12
CA VAL A 199 11.16 -0.13 3.54
C VAL A 199 9.87 -0.72 4.10
N LEU A 200 9.92 -1.99 4.48
CA LEU A 200 8.77 -2.74 5.01
C LEU A 200 8.97 -3.01 6.51
N PHE A 201 7.94 -2.77 7.31
CA PHE A 201 7.97 -2.97 8.75
C PHE A 201 7.15 -4.19 9.15
N HIS A 202 7.80 -5.17 9.77
CA HIS A 202 7.15 -6.30 10.40
C HIS A 202 6.91 -6.01 11.88
N THR A 203 5.63 -5.97 12.25
CA THR A 203 5.16 -5.73 13.61
C THR A 203 4.69 -7.02 14.30
N GLY A 204 4.48 -8.09 13.51
CA GLY A 204 3.84 -9.32 13.94
C GLY A 204 2.31 -9.20 14.07
N TRP A 205 1.74 -8.00 13.85
CA TRP A 205 0.30 -7.79 13.89
C TRP A 205 -0.42 -8.55 12.77
N GLY A 206 0.21 -8.67 11.61
CA GLY A 206 -0.25 -9.46 10.48
C GLY A 206 -0.57 -10.91 10.81
N GLY A 207 0.10 -11.49 11.82
CA GLY A 207 -0.18 -12.85 12.31
C GLY A 207 -1.60 -13.05 12.89
N LEU A 208 -2.35 -11.97 13.14
CA LEU A 208 -3.77 -12.03 13.53
C LEU A 208 -4.70 -12.22 12.33
N TRP A 209 -4.25 -11.93 11.11
CA TRP A 209 -5.06 -12.06 9.91
C TRP A 209 -5.55 -13.49 9.71
N GLY A 210 -6.86 -13.66 9.68
CA GLY A 210 -7.51 -14.97 9.57
C GLY A 210 -7.49 -15.82 10.86
N ALA A 211 -6.69 -15.44 11.84
CA ALA A 211 -6.62 -16.11 13.14
C ALA A 211 -7.54 -15.42 14.19
N ASP A 212 -7.54 -14.09 14.21
CA ASP A 212 -8.36 -13.26 15.11
C ASP A 212 -8.65 -11.91 14.43
N ASN A 213 -9.59 -11.92 13.49
CA ASN A 213 -9.94 -10.74 12.69
C ASN A 213 -10.56 -9.61 13.54
N ASP A 214 -11.25 -9.95 14.61
CA ASP A 214 -11.86 -8.96 15.50
C ASP A 214 -10.75 -8.16 16.23
N ARG A 215 -9.76 -8.85 16.76
CA ARG A 215 -8.60 -8.21 17.37
C ARG A 215 -7.77 -7.43 16.34
N TYR A 216 -7.58 -7.98 15.15
CA TYR A 216 -6.85 -7.30 14.07
C TYR A 216 -7.43 -5.92 13.76
N ALA A 217 -8.77 -5.80 13.76
CA ALA A 217 -9.48 -4.60 13.32
C ALA A 217 -9.66 -3.50 14.39
N VAL A 218 -9.41 -3.76 15.69
CA VAL A 218 -9.69 -2.77 16.75
C VAL A 218 -8.58 -1.74 16.96
N GLY A 219 -7.37 -2.02 16.48
CA GLY A 219 -6.22 -1.12 16.58
C GLY A 219 -5.01 -1.76 15.94
N GLU A 220 -3.90 -1.04 15.91
CA GLU A 220 -2.65 -1.54 15.33
C GLU A 220 -1.43 -0.78 15.84
N PRO A 221 -0.23 -1.40 15.84
CA PRO A 221 1.04 -0.71 15.95
C PRO A 221 1.43 -0.11 14.59
N GLY A 222 2.43 0.77 14.57
CA GLY A 222 2.96 1.23 13.29
C GLY A 222 4.02 2.31 13.38
N PRO A 223 4.63 2.68 12.24
CA PRO A 223 5.60 3.77 12.16
C PRO A 223 5.04 5.08 12.68
N GLY A 224 5.80 5.76 13.53
CA GLY A 224 5.45 7.08 14.04
C GLY A 224 5.77 8.21 13.07
N LEU A 225 5.26 9.41 13.39
CA LEU A 225 5.41 10.60 12.55
C LEU A 225 6.88 10.97 12.30
N ALA A 226 7.72 10.87 13.33
CA ALA A 226 9.16 11.15 13.20
C ALA A 226 9.85 10.14 12.26
N LEU A 227 9.44 8.87 12.30
CA LEU A 227 9.97 7.84 11.42
C LEU A 227 9.50 8.07 9.97
N ALA A 228 8.26 8.48 9.78
CA ALA A 228 7.75 8.84 8.45
C ALA A 228 8.56 9.98 7.82
N GLN A 229 8.88 11.03 8.58
CA GLN A 229 9.75 12.10 8.12
C GLN A 229 11.16 11.59 7.80
N TRP A 230 11.72 10.74 8.66
CA TRP A 230 13.03 10.12 8.45
C TRP A 230 13.06 9.29 7.14
N LEU A 231 12.01 8.52 6.83
CA LEU A 231 11.89 7.79 5.56
C LEU A 231 11.87 8.72 4.35
N ALA A 232 11.12 9.82 4.44
CA ALA A 232 11.05 10.82 3.38
C ALA A 232 12.40 11.52 3.16
N ASP A 233 13.13 11.85 4.24
CA ASP A 233 14.47 12.45 4.19
C ASP A 233 15.51 11.51 3.56
N HIS A 234 15.36 10.20 3.77
CA HIS A 234 16.17 9.16 3.12
C HIS A 234 15.73 8.86 1.68
N ARG A 235 14.73 9.57 1.16
CA ARG A 235 14.21 9.43 -0.21
C ARG A 235 13.74 8.01 -0.52
N VAL A 236 13.08 7.39 0.45
CA VAL A 236 12.44 6.08 0.27
C VAL A 236 11.35 6.20 -0.80
N ALA A 237 11.30 5.27 -1.73
CA ALA A 237 10.34 5.30 -2.83
C ALA A 237 8.93 4.89 -2.38
N LEU A 238 8.88 3.87 -1.53
CA LEU A 238 7.65 3.38 -0.91
C LEU A 238 7.94 2.75 0.44
N THR A 239 6.90 2.62 1.25
CA THR A 239 6.98 1.91 2.52
C THR A 239 5.73 1.06 2.72
N GLY A 240 5.79 0.09 3.64
CA GLY A 240 4.64 -0.77 3.94
C GLY A 240 4.73 -1.43 5.31
N CYS A 241 3.59 -1.97 5.75
CA CYS A 241 3.46 -2.61 7.06
C CYS A 241 2.49 -3.82 6.97
N ASP A 242 2.60 -4.72 7.94
CA ASP A 242 1.70 -5.87 8.12
C ASP A 242 0.41 -5.52 8.90
N THR A 243 -0.01 -4.25 8.84
CA THR A 243 -1.16 -3.67 9.52
C THR A 243 -2.22 -3.19 8.52
N TRP A 244 -3.46 -2.96 8.99
CA TRP A 244 -4.60 -2.62 8.13
C TRP A 244 -4.62 -1.15 7.65
N SER A 245 -3.80 -0.28 8.27
CA SER A 245 -3.40 1.02 7.76
C SER A 245 -1.91 1.25 8.03
N TYR A 246 -1.40 2.45 7.84
CA TYR A 246 0.00 2.76 8.05
C TYR A 246 0.16 3.78 9.18
N GLY A 247 0.71 3.33 10.31
CA GLY A 247 0.87 4.13 11.53
C GLY A 247 0.13 3.52 12.72
N PRO A 248 0.40 4.00 13.95
CA PRO A 248 -0.25 3.46 15.13
C PRO A 248 -1.73 3.86 15.20
N TYR A 249 -2.58 2.93 15.63
CA TYR A 249 -3.95 3.23 16.01
C TYR A 249 -4.26 2.57 17.38
N PRO A 250 -4.59 3.34 18.44
CA PRO A 250 -4.78 4.82 18.44
C PRO A 250 -3.55 5.61 18.01
N ALA A 251 -3.77 6.75 17.33
CA ALA A 251 -2.71 7.61 16.83
C ALA A 251 -1.89 8.24 17.98
N GLU A 252 -0.63 8.63 17.71
CA GLU A 252 0.23 9.36 18.65
C GLU A 252 -0.44 10.61 19.21
N SER A 253 -1.21 11.31 18.37
CA SER A 253 -2.08 12.42 18.76
C SER A 253 -3.53 12.06 18.47
N HIS A 254 -4.38 12.06 19.48
CA HIS A 254 -5.80 11.80 19.33
C HIS A 254 -6.53 12.81 18.43
N CYS A 255 -5.92 14.00 18.21
CA CYS A 255 -6.47 15.02 17.33
C CYS A 255 -6.04 14.89 15.87
N GLU A 256 -5.11 13.98 15.55
CA GLU A 256 -4.49 13.83 14.23
C GLU A 256 -4.51 12.36 13.77
N PRO A 257 -5.69 11.79 13.53
CA PRO A 257 -5.78 10.41 13.05
C PRO A 257 -5.15 10.28 11.66
N PHE A 258 -4.45 9.17 11.42
CA PHE A 258 -3.80 8.87 10.14
C PHE A 258 -2.78 9.92 9.66
N VAL A 259 -2.22 10.72 10.57
CA VAL A 259 -1.24 11.77 10.23
C VAL A 259 0.01 11.20 9.55
N VAL A 260 0.39 9.97 9.87
CA VAL A 260 1.59 9.31 9.33
C VAL A 260 1.46 9.02 7.83
N PRO A 261 0.45 8.24 7.35
CA PRO A 261 0.26 8.04 5.92
C PRO A 261 -0.11 9.33 5.20
N GLN A 262 -0.82 10.27 5.86
CA GLN A 262 -1.10 11.59 5.30
C GLN A 262 0.20 12.37 5.01
N LEU A 263 1.16 12.40 5.93
CA LEU A 263 2.46 13.04 5.73
C LEU A 263 3.19 12.43 4.53
N LEU A 264 3.31 11.10 4.50
CA LEU A 264 4.04 10.38 3.47
C LEU A 264 3.40 10.57 2.08
N ASN A 265 2.11 10.28 1.97
CA ASN A 265 1.39 10.27 0.70
C ASN A 265 1.20 11.70 0.16
N VAL A 266 0.68 12.63 0.98
CA VAL A 266 0.29 13.98 0.51
C VAL A 266 1.50 14.91 0.39
N ARG A 267 2.38 14.94 1.38
CA ARG A 267 3.49 15.91 1.37
C ARG A 267 4.70 15.44 0.61
N HIS A 268 5.03 14.14 0.73
CA HIS A 268 6.26 13.59 0.19
C HIS A 268 6.06 12.72 -1.05
N GLY A 269 4.81 12.36 -1.37
CA GLY A 269 4.50 11.45 -2.49
C GLY A 269 5.07 10.05 -2.30
N VAL A 270 5.32 9.64 -1.06
CA VAL A 270 5.76 8.28 -0.74
C VAL A 270 4.54 7.37 -0.74
N VAL A 271 4.58 6.35 -1.57
CA VAL A 271 3.52 5.37 -1.69
C VAL A 271 3.52 4.43 -0.49
N VAL A 272 2.33 4.09 -0.01
CA VAL A 272 2.14 3.18 1.13
C VAL A 272 1.52 1.87 0.66
N VAL A 273 2.00 0.75 1.22
CA VAL A 273 1.45 -0.60 1.02
C VAL A 273 1.02 -1.16 2.37
N GLU A 274 -0.24 -1.57 2.45
CA GLU A 274 -0.86 -2.02 3.70
C GLU A 274 -1.23 -3.50 3.64
N ASN A 275 -1.45 -4.10 4.82
CA ASN A 275 -1.79 -5.51 4.97
C ASN A 275 -0.79 -6.45 4.27
N LEU A 276 0.51 -6.20 4.44
CA LEU A 276 1.54 -7.10 3.95
C LEU A 276 1.61 -8.38 4.80
N ARG A 277 1.85 -9.51 4.15
CA ARG A 277 2.11 -10.78 4.81
C ARG A 277 3.62 -10.97 4.96
N LEU A 278 4.17 -10.54 6.09
CA LEU A 278 5.62 -10.48 6.29
C LEU A 278 6.19 -11.61 7.18
N GLU A 279 5.33 -12.40 7.83
CA GLU A 279 5.71 -13.38 8.86
C GLU A 279 6.68 -14.45 8.34
N GLU A 280 6.51 -14.91 7.11
CA GLU A 280 7.38 -15.94 6.54
C GLU A 280 8.77 -15.36 6.24
N ALA A 281 8.84 -14.17 5.67
CA ALA A 281 10.10 -13.50 5.37
C ALA A 281 10.85 -13.15 6.67
N ALA A 282 10.16 -12.60 7.67
CA ALA A 282 10.72 -12.28 8.99
C ALA A 282 11.28 -13.54 9.69
N ARG A 283 10.51 -14.62 9.75
CA ARG A 283 10.92 -15.89 10.35
C ARG A 283 12.15 -16.51 9.68
N ASN A 284 12.33 -16.27 8.39
CA ASN A 284 13.47 -16.73 7.61
C ASN A 284 14.62 -15.71 7.57
N HIS A 285 14.55 -14.64 8.38
CA HIS A 285 15.57 -13.59 8.47
C HIS A 285 15.91 -12.95 7.11
N VAL A 286 14.90 -12.72 6.29
CA VAL A 286 15.03 -12.04 5.00
C VAL A 286 14.99 -10.54 5.24
N HIS A 287 16.16 -9.89 5.23
CA HIS A 287 16.28 -8.47 5.55
C HIS A 287 16.46 -7.59 4.31
N GLU A 288 17.05 -8.13 3.23
CA GLU A 288 17.30 -7.43 1.97
C GLU A 288 16.93 -8.33 0.79
N PHE A 289 16.23 -7.78 -0.21
CA PHE A 289 15.71 -8.56 -1.33
C PHE A 289 15.40 -7.68 -2.54
N LEU A 290 15.24 -8.32 -3.70
CA LEU A 290 14.55 -7.71 -4.84
C LEU A 290 13.06 -7.67 -4.52
N LEU A 291 12.48 -6.46 -4.42
CA LEU A 291 11.03 -6.27 -4.31
C LEU A 291 10.42 -6.02 -5.69
N ILE A 292 9.35 -6.74 -5.99
CA ILE A 292 8.51 -6.53 -7.16
C ILE A 292 7.08 -6.29 -6.70
N ILE A 293 6.48 -5.16 -7.10
CA ILE A 293 5.06 -4.89 -6.91
C ILE A 293 4.45 -4.50 -8.26
N SER A 294 3.50 -5.31 -8.71
CA SER A 294 2.72 -5.03 -9.90
C SER A 294 1.27 -4.82 -9.51
N HIS A 295 0.71 -3.67 -9.84
CA HIS A 295 -0.68 -3.32 -9.58
C HIS A 295 -1.51 -3.31 -10.86
N ALA A 296 -2.79 -3.61 -10.72
CA ALA A 296 -3.75 -3.44 -11.82
C ALA A 296 -3.87 -1.95 -12.17
N LYS A 297 -3.84 -1.65 -13.48
CA LYS A 297 -4.00 -0.27 -14.00
C LYS A 297 -5.46 0.15 -13.97
N LEU A 298 -6.03 0.27 -12.77
CA LEU A 298 -7.40 0.73 -12.57
C LEU A 298 -7.47 2.24 -12.78
N ARG A 299 -8.00 2.66 -13.91
CA ARG A 299 -8.04 4.06 -14.30
C ARG A 299 -8.76 4.90 -13.25
N ARG A 300 -8.08 5.95 -12.76
CA ARG A 300 -8.62 6.94 -11.80
C ARG A 300 -8.90 6.41 -10.39
N ALA A 301 -8.58 5.16 -10.12
CA ALA A 301 -8.79 4.59 -8.79
C ALA A 301 -7.79 5.15 -7.77
N THR A 302 -8.19 5.15 -6.51
CA THR A 302 -7.40 5.67 -5.39
C THR A 302 -6.46 4.63 -4.77
N GLY A 303 -6.47 3.41 -5.27
CA GLY A 303 -5.60 2.33 -4.87
C GLY A 303 -5.83 1.08 -5.70
N ALA A 304 -5.03 0.07 -5.50
CA ALA A 304 -5.20 -1.24 -6.12
C ALA A 304 -4.65 -2.35 -5.23
N TRP A 305 -5.27 -3.51 -5.30
CA TRP A 305 -4.66 -4.73 -4.75
C TRP A 305 -3.34 -5.00 -5.42
N VAL A 306 -2.42 -5.51 -4.62
CA VAL A 306 -1.10 -5.91 -5.07
C VAL A 306 -0.74 -7.28 -4.51
N ALA A 307 0.11 -7.99 -5.23
CA ALA A 307 0.75 -9.22 -4.77
C ALA A 307 2.28 -9.01 -4.79
N PRO A 308 2.85 -8.37 -3.76
CA PRO A 308 4.26 -8.08 -3.72
C PRO A 308 5.08 -9.37 -3.58
N LEU A 309 6.21 -9.42 -4.27
CA LEU A 309 7.16 -10.52 -4.19
C LEU A 309 8.50 -10.03 -3.66
N ALA A 310 9.03 -10.72 -2.64
CA ALA A 310 10.42 -10.59 -2.22
C ALA A 310 11.23 -11.78 -2.76
N ILE A 311 12.31 -11.50 -3.49
CA ILE A 311 13.15 -12.52 -4.12
C ILE A 311 14.60 -12.38 -3.60
N VAL A 312 15.16 -13.46 -3.07
CA VAL A 312 16.52 -13.51 -2.51
C VAL A 312 17.45 -14.43 -3.28
#